data_599f9cce9c82a8be311f993be5849b1f
#
_entry.id   599f9cce9c82a8be311f993be5849b1f
#
_cell.length_a   1.000
_cell.length_b   1.000
_cell.length_c   1.000
_cell.angle_alpha   90.00
_cell.angle_beta   90.00
_cell.angle_gamma   90.00
#
_symmetry.space_group_name_H-M   'P 1'
#
loop_
_entity.id
_entity.type
_entity.pdbx_description
1 polymer ?
#
loop_
_entity_poly.entity_id
_entity_poly.type
_entity_poly.pdbx_seq_one_letter_code
_entity_poly.pdbx_strand_id
1 'polypeptide(L)'
;MKGYKKLMEKLGHEVVMPDPPSQKTMELGVKYSPEFICFPFKVMMGTYIECAERGAELIVSSGGNGPCRAGMYPDVHQKVLQELGFDTKVIVFDNMFNDFKAFYEIAMLVKNGTSNFKLLGIARFCYNLIKKMDKLEKKMKIMRAYEINQGDFSRTWKKIKNMFDKCDTY
;
A
#
# COMPACT_ATOMS: atom_id res chain seq x y z
N MET A 1 -0.77 1.68 -6.19
CA MET A 1 -0.21 2.28 -4.96
C MET A 1 -0.23 3.82 -4.96
N LYS A 2 0.06 4.52 -6.09
CA LYS A 2 0.10 6.01 -6.12
C LYS A 2 -1.21 6.70 -5.71
N GLY A 3 -2.38 6.14 -6.03
CA GLY A 3 -3.67 6.69 -5.63
C GLY A 3 -3.89 6.68 -4.12
N TYR A 4 -3.45 5.62 -3.43
CA TYR A 4 -3.50 5.53 -1.97
C TYR A 4 -2.52 6.49 -1.30
N LYS A 5 -1.32 6.65 -1.87
CA LYS A 5 -0.36 7.67 -1.40
C LYS A 5 -1.00 9.05 -1.43
N LYS A 6 -1.56 9.47 -2.57
CA LYS A 6 -2.25 10.76 -2.72
C LYS A 6 -3.43 10.92 -1.75
N LEU A 7 -4.18 9.84 -1.50
CA LEU A 7 -5.26 9.86 -0.51
C LEU A 7 -4.73 10.23 0.88
N MET A 8 -3.69 9.53 1.34
CA MET A 8 -3.11 9.75 2.66
C MET A 8 -2.46 11.14 2.79
N GLU A 9 -1.70 11.58 1.77
CA GLU A 9 -1.11 12.92 1.73
C GLU A 9 -2.18 14.02 1.81
N LYS A 10 -3.30 13.89 1.08
CA LYS A 10 -4.41 14.84 1.12
C LYS A 10 -5.19 14.82 2.45
N LEU A 11 -5.10 13.74 3.20
CA LEU A 11 -5.62 13.63 4.56
C LEU A 11 -4.63 14.17 5.62
N GLY A 12 -3.45 14.62 5.20
CA GLY A 12 -2.46 15.25 6.08
C GLY A 12 -1.48 14.27 6.73
N HIS A 13 -1.38 13.05 6.20
CA HIS A 13 -0.38 12.08 6.66
C HIS A 13 0.92 12.21 5.87
N GLU A 14 2.04 12.08 6.54
CA GLU A 14 3.32 11.84 5.90
C GLU A 14 3.40 10.38 5.45
N VAL A 15 3.70 10.15 4.18
CA VAL A 15 3.63 8.81 3.58
C VAL A 15 5.01 8.27 3.29
N VAL A 16 5.42 7.28 4.04
CA VAL A 16 6.63 6.47 3.78
C VAL A 16 6.29 5.41 2.74
N MET A 17 6.77 5.57 1.51
CA MET A 17 6.59 4.56 0.47
C MET A 17 7.70 3.51 0.57
N PRO A 18 7.35 2.21 0.55
CA PRO A 18 8.35 1.16 0.49
C PRO A 18 9.12 1.21 -0.83
N ASP A 19 10.41 0.95 -0.76
CA ASP A 19 11.22 0.70 -1.94
C ASP A 19 10.87 -0.66 -2.56
N PRO A 20 11.23 -0.88 -3.84
CA PRO A 20 11.14 -2.22 -4.42
C PRO A 20 11.93 -3.22 -3.58
N PRO A 21 11.41 -4.45 -3.35
CA PRO A 21 12.10 -5.45 -2.56
C PRO A 21 13.53 -5.67 -3.06
N SER A 22 14.48 -5.59 -2.15
CA SER A 22 15.92 -5.77 -2.37
C SER A 22 16.41 -7.07 -1.72
N GLN A 23 17.69 -7.38 -1.88
CA GLN A 23 18.30 -8.50 -1.16
C GLN A 23 18.21 -8.29 0.37
N LYS A 24 18.44 -7.06 0.86
CA LYS A 24 18.27 -6.70 2.28
C LYS A 24 16.84 -7.01 2.76
N THR A 25 15.83 -6.62 1.97
CA THR A 25 14.42 -6.90 2.28
C THR A 25 14.18 -8.40 2.43
N MET A 26 14.79 -9.21 1.57
CA MET A 26 14.66 -10.67 1.62
C MET A 26 15.34 -11.27 2.84
N GLU A 27 16.55 -10.83 3.16
CA GLU A 27 17.33 -11.28 4.32
C GLU A 27 16.59 -10.97 5.63
N LEU A 28 16.07 -9.75 5.78
CA LEU A 28 15.24 -9.35 6.92
C LEU A 28 13.97 -10.20 7.00
N GLY A 29 13.28 -10.38 5.89
CA GLY A 29 12.07 -11.17 5.81
C GLY A 29 12.28 -12.63 6.19
N VAL A 30 13.35 -13.25 5.73
CA VAL A 30 13.70 -14.65 6.07
C VAL A 30 14.10 -14.76 7.54
N LYS A 31 14.90 -13.83 8.03
CA LYS A 31 15.42 -13.84 9.41
C LYS A 31 14.31 -13.75 10.46
N TYR A 32 13.30 -12.93 10.23
CA TYR A 32 12.27 -12.61 11.23
C TYR A 32 10.90 -13.24 10.94
N SER A 33 10.79 -14.08 9.94
CA SER A 33 9.55 -14.80 9.63
C SER A 33 9.59 -16.24 10.14
N PRO A 34 8.42 -16.83 10.46
CA PRO A 34 8.34 -18.26 10.75
C PRO A 34 8.90 -19.09 9.58
N GLU A 35 9.56 -20.22 9.91
CA GLU A 35 10.30 -21.03 8.93
C GLU A 35 9.40 -21.53 7.78
N PHE A 36 8.24 -22.10 8.11
CA PHE A 36 7.31 -22.72 7.16
C PHE A 36 6.23 -21.75 6.61
N ILE A 37 6.50 -20.44 6.62
CA ILE A 37 5.58 -19.48 6.02
C ILE A 37 5.89 -19.25 4.54
N CYS A 38 4.87 -18.88 3.77
CA CYS A 38 5.02 -18.65 2.34
C CYS A 38 5.90 -17.42 2.03
N PHE A 39 6.54 -17.46 0.88
CA PHE A 39 7.47 -16.43 0.41
C PHE A 39 6.90 -15.00 0.39
N PRO A 40 5.65 -14.75 -0.06
CA PRO A 40 5.05 -13.42 0.00
C PRO A 40 5.02 -12.81 1.39
N PHE A 41 4.78 -13.61 2.43
CA PHE A 41 4.84 -13.15 3.82
C PHE A 41 6.24 -12.61 4.16
N LYS A 42 7.28 -13.34 3.80
CA LYS A 42 8.68 -12.97 4.08
C LYS A 42 9.05 -11.65 3.42
N VAL A 43 8.65 -11.47 2.15
CA VAL A 43 8.86 -10.20 1.43
C VAL A 43 8.15 -9.04 2.13
N MET A 44 6.89 -9.24 2.54
CA MET A 44 6.12 -8.20 3.25
C MET A 44 6.75 -7.90 4.61
N MET A 45 7.19 -8.91 5.36
CA MET A 45 7.84 -8.72 6.66
C MET A 45 9.10 -7.87 6.54
N GLY A 46 10.00 -8.20 5.61
CA GLY A 46 11.19 -7.39 5.35
C GLY A 46 10.86 -5.96 4.95
N THR A 47 9.87 -5.78 4.07
CA THR A 47 9.40 -4.45 3.67
C THR A 47 8.85 -3.65 4.87
N TYR A 48 8.11 -4.29 5.76
CA TYR A 48 7.53 -3.63 6.94
C TYR A 48 8.60 -3.21 7.94
N ILE A 49 9.63 -4.06 8.15
CA ILE A 49 10.79 -3.72 8.99
C ILE A 49 11.51 -2.50 8.40
N GLU A 50 11.80 -2.48 7.09
CA GLU A 50 12.45 -1.34 6.44
C GLU A 50 11.61 -0.04 6.52
N CYS A 51 10.27 -0.14 6.48
CA CYS A 51 9.39 1.01 6.70
C CYS A 51 9.41 1.47 8.17
N ALA A 52 9.40 0.56 9.12
CA ALA A 52 9.49 0.86 10.55
C ALA A 52 10.83 1.49 10.91
N GLU A 53 11.96 1.00 10.37
CA GLU A 53 13.29 1.62 10.48
C GLU A 53 13.32 3.07 9.97
N ARG A 54 12.45 3.42 9.00
CA ARG A 54 12.29 4.78 8.46
C ARG A 54 11.27 5.62 9.22
N GLY A 55 10.77 5.14 10.35
CA GLY A 55 9.85 5.86 11.24
C GLY A 55 8.38 5.73 10.85
N ALA A 56 7.98 4.71 10.11
CA ALA A 56 6.56 4.46 9.87
C ALA A 56 5.85 4.03 11.15
N GLU A 57 4.97 4.87 11.68
CA GLU A 57 4.16 4.58 12.86
C GLU A 57 2.94 3.70 12.53
N LEU A 58 2.47 3.77 11.28
CA LEU A 58 1.29 3.08 10.82
C LEU A 58 1.53 2.39 9.47
N ILE A 59 1.25 1.10 9.41
CA ILE A 59 1.28 0.32 8.18
C ILE A 59 -0.14 -0.08 7.81
N VAL A 60 -0.57 0.32 6.61
CA VAL A 60 -1.87 -0.11 6.06
C VAL A 60 -1.65 -1.37 5.23
N SER A 61 -2.23 -2.46 5.67
CA SER A 61 -2.17 -3.77 5.01
C SER A 61 -3.53 -4.19 4.46
N SER A 62 -3.51 -5.16 3.57
CA SER A 62 -4.69 -5.92 3.19
C SER A 62 -4.69 -7.24 3.98
N GLY A 63 -5.81 -7.59 4.57
CA GLY A 63 -6.05 -8.88 5.19
C GLY A 63 -7.13 -9.61 4.41
N GLY A 64 -7.99 -10.32 5.08
CA GLY A 64 -9.21 -10.82 4.50
C GLY A 64 -9.63 -12.20 4.96
N ASN A 65 -10.91 -12.42 4.83
CA ASN A 65 -11.56 -13.72 5.03
C ASN A 65 -11.53 -14.49 3.72
N GLY A 66 -10.65 -15.46 3.62
CA GLY A 66 -10.53 -16.28 2.42
C GLY A 66 -9.80 -17.60 2.70
N PRO A 67 -9.72 -18.49 1.73
CA PRO A 67 -9.04 -19.78 1.88
C PRO A 67 -7.53 -19.64 2.03
N CYS A 68 -6.97 -18.45 1.75
CA CYS A 68 -5.54 -18.18 1.88
C CYS A 68 -5.20 -17.71 3.29
N ARG A 69 -4.08 -18.18 3.84
CA ARG A 69 -3.54 -17.73 5.14
C ARG A 69 -3.14 -16.24 5.16
N ALA A 70 -3.10 -15.59 4.00
CA ALA A 70 -2.79 -14.16 3.89
C ALA A 70 -3.69 -13.26 4.76
N GLY A 71 -4.92 -13.70 5.06
CA GLY A 71 -5.82 -13.02 5.98
C GLY A 71 -5.26 -12.84 7.40
N MET A 72 -4.40 -13.76 7.85
CA MET A 72 -3.77 -13.72 9.18
C MET A 72 -2.40 -13.00 9.20
N TYR A 73 -1.89 -12.58 8.03
CA TYR A 73 -0.57 -11.96 7.95
C TYR A 73 -0.43 -10.70 8.80
N PRO A 74 -1.41 -9.77 8.82
CA PRO A 74 -1.29 -8.54 9.59
C PRO A 74 -1.04 -8.79 11.07
N ASP A 75 -1.74 -9.77 11.67
CA ASP A 75 -1.60 -10.10 13.10
C ASP A 75 -0.21 -10.63 13.42
N VAL A 76 0.33 -11.49 12.55
CA VAL A 76 1.68 -12.05 12.73
C VAL A 76 2.74 -10.97 12.49
N HIS A 77 2.59 -10.15 11.45
CA HIS A 77 3.48 -9.02 11.19
C HIS A 77 3.51 -8.04 12.37
N GLN A 78 2.34 -7.73 12.94
CA GLN A 78 2.23 -6.86 14.11
C GLN A 78 3.03 -7.40 15.30
N LYS A 79 2.87 -8.69 15.61
CA LYS A 79 3.59 -9.35 16.73
C LYS A 79 5.09 -9.30 16.50
N VAL A 80 5.56 -9.65 15.30
CA VAL A 80 7.00 -9.64 14.99
C VAL A 80 7.58 -8.23 15.11
N LEU A 81 6.88 -7.19 14.60
CA LEU A 81 7.33 -5.81 14.75
C LEU A 81 7.43 -5.38 16.21
N GLN A 82 6.45 -5.76 17.05
CA GLN A 82 6.47 -5.50 18.49
C GLN A 82 7.62 -6.21 19.20
N GLU A 83 7.89 -7.47 18.88
CA GLU A 83 9.03 -8.24 19.42
C GLU A 83 10.38 -7.64 19.04
N LEU A 84 10.46 -6.97 17.88
CA LEU A 84 11.63 -6.21 17.43
C LEU A 84 11.76 -4.82 18.08
N GLY A 85 10.78 -4.42 18.90
CA GLY A 85 10.78 -3.15 19.60
C GLY A 85 10.25 -1.96 18.78
N PHE A 86 9.61 -2.20 17.63
CA PHE A 86 8.95 -1.13 16.86
C PHE A 86 7.54 -0.87 17.39
N ASP A 87 7.23 0.40 17.64
CA ASP A 87 5.87 0.86 17.99
C ASP A 87 5.00 1.12 16.73
N THR A 88 5.23 0.33 15.69
CA THR A 88 4.51 0.43 14.42
C THR A 88 3.23 -0.38 14.47
N LYS A 89 2.10 0.26 14.19
CA LYS A 89 0.78 -0.40 14.16
C LYS A 89 0.43 -0.87 12.76
N VAL A 90 0.05 -2.14 12.62
CA VAL A 90 -0.45 -2.70 11.36
C VAL A 90 -1.97 -2.70 11.37
N ILE A 91 -2.61 -2.01 10.41
CA ILE A 91 -4.05 -1.94 10.27
C ILE A 91 -4.54 -2.57 8.97
N VAL A 92 -5.76 -3.09 8.99
CA VAL A 92 -6.39 -3.79 7.87
C VAL A 92 -7.73 -3.15 7.54
N PHE A 93 -7.92 -2.79 6.27
CA PHE A 93 -9.13 -2.08 5.81
C PHE A 93 -10.29 -2.99 5.35
N ASP A 94 -10.12 -4.30 5.34
CA ASP A 94 -11.08 -5.24 4.75
C ASP A 94 -12.11 -5.81 5.71
N ASN A 95 -12.06 -5.45 7.00
CA ASN A 95 -12.97 -5.96 8.03
C ASN A 95 -14.30 -5.21 8.16
N MET A 96 -14.66 -4.35 7.19
CA MET A 96 -15.88 -3.54 7.26
C MET A 96 -17.16 -4.37 7.47
N PHE A 97 -17.20 -5.58 6.90
CA PHE A 97 -18.38 -6.46 7.01
C PHE A 97 -18.37 -7.35 8.24
N ASN A 98 -17.24 -7.56 8.88
CA ASN A 98 -17.09 -8.45 10.03
C ASN A 98 -17.02 -7.69 11.36
N ASP A 99 -16.39 -6.54 11.38
CA ASP A 99 -16.27 -5.69 12.57
C ASP A 99 -16.35 -4.21 12.16
N PHE A 100 -17.58 -3.71 12.12
CA PHE A 100 -17.85 -2.31 11.77
C PHE A 100 -17.22 -1.33 12.77
N LYS A 101 -17.11 -1.73 14.06
CA LYS A 101 -16.51 -0.86 15.08
C LYS A 101 -15.02 -0.67 14.84
N ALA A 102 -14.27 -1.75 14.62
CA ALA A 102 -12.85 -1.69 14.29
C ALA A 102 -12.60 -0.93 12.99
N PHE A 103 -13.43 -1.15 11.97
CA PHE A 103 -13.37 -0.38 10.71
C PHE A 103 -13.59 1.12 10.93
N TYR A 104 -14.58 1.49 11.77
CA TYR A 104 -14.87 2.89 12.07
C TYR A 104 -13.70 3.56 12.81
N GLU A 105 -13.11 2.89 13.81
CA GLU A 105 -11.93 3.39 14.54
C GLU A 105 -10.74 3.63 13.59
N ILE A 106 -10.47 2.69 12.70
CA ILE A 106 -9.42 2.83 11.67
C ILE A 106 -9.74 3.98 10.71
N ALA A 107 -11.00 4.08 10.26
CA ALA A 107 -11.43 5.16 9.37
C ALA A 107 -11.28 6.53 10.03
N MET A 108 -11.58 6.64 11.33
CA MET A 108 -11.40 7.88 12.08
C MET A 108 -9.92 8.25 12.25
N LEU A 109 -9.06 7.27 12.49
CA LEU A 109 -7.61 7.46 12.59
C LEU A 109 -7.04 7.97 11.26
N VAL A 110 -7.43 7.34 10.14
CA VAL A 110 -6.98 7.73 8.80
C VAL A 110 -7.56 9.08 8.37
N LYS A 111 -8.76 9.42 8.82
CA LYS A 111 -9.42 10.69 8.52
C LYS A 111 -8.66 11.91 9.06
N ASN A 112 -7.90 11.76 10.15
CA ASN A 112 -7.03 12.79 10.73
C ASN A 112 -7.74 14.15 10.91
N GLY A 113 -8.93 14.16 11.52
CA GLY A 113 -9.70 15.39 11.76
C GLY A 113 -10.32 16.07 10.53
N THR A 114 -10.14 15.53 9.34
CA THR A 114 -10.69 16.10 8.09
C THR A 114 -12.22 16.09 8.09
N SER A 115 -12.87 17.18 7.64
CA SER A 115 -14.33 17.25 7.51
C SER A 115 -14.89 16.18 6.57
N ASN A 116 -16.09 15.65 6.84
CA ASN A 116 -16.73 14.60 6.05
C ASN A 116 -16.94 15.01 4.58
N PHE A 117 -17.30 16.26 4.33
CA PHE A 117 -17.45 16.78 2.95
C PHE A 117 -16.12 16.81 2.20
N LYS A 118 -15.05 17.25 2.87
CA LYS A 118 -13.71 17.27 2.30
C LYS A 118 -13.21 15.83 2.06
N LEU A 119 -13.46 14.91 3.00
CA LEU A 119 -13.13 13.50 2.85
C LEU A 119 -13.80 12.88 1.62
N LEU A 120 -15.10 13.14 1.40
CA LEU A 120 -15.83 12.64 0.23
C LEU A 120 -15.23 13.19 -1.08
N GLY A 121 -14.87 14.47 -1.12
CA GLY A 121 -14.21 15.10 -2.26
C GLY A 121 -12.85 14.45 -2.56
N ILE A 122 -12.01 14.24 -1.54
CA ILE A 122 -10.71 13.58 -1.67
C ILE A 122 -10.88 12.14 -2.15
N ALA A 123 -11.79 11.38 -1.54
CA ALA A 123 -12.06 9.99 -1.92
C ALA A 123 -12.52 9.89 -3.38
N ARG A 124 -13.45 10.76 -3.82
CA ARG A 124 -13.91 10.83 -5.22
C ARG A 124 -12.77 11.18 -6.18
N PHE A 125 -11.92 12.13 -5.81
CA PHE A 125 -10.74 12.49 -6.60
C PHE A 125 -9.79 11.28 -6.76
N CYS A 126 -9.42 10.64 -5.65
CA CYS A 126 -8.51 9.49 -5.66
C CYS A 126 -9.10 8.29 -6.40
N TYR A 127 -10.39 8.02 -6.25
CA TYR A 127 -11.10 6.96 -6.99
C TYR A 127 -11.02 7.20 -8.52
N ASN A 128 -11.30 8.43 -8.97
CA ASN A 128 -11.23 8.76 -10.38
C ASN A 128 -9.79 8.70 -10.92
N LEU A 129 -8.81 9.11 -10.10
CA LEU A 129 -7.39 9.00 -10.44
C LEU A 129 -7.00 7.53 -10.64
N ILE A 130 -7.36 6.65 -9.71
CA ILE A 130 -7.10 5.20 -9.79
C ILE A 130 -7.75 4.62 -11.04
N LYS A 131 -9.02 4.95 -11.29
CA LYS A 131 -9.77 4.47 -12.46
C LYS A 131 -9.13 4.91 -13.79
N LYS A 132 -8.64 6.14 -13.86
CA LYS A 132 -7.91 6.64 -15.05
C LYS A 132 -6.58 5.93 -15.22
N MET A 133 -5.83 5.71 -14.14
CA MET A 133 -4.58 4.96 -14.17
C MET A 133 -4.79 3.51 -14.62
N ASP A 134 -5.79 2.82 -14.09
CA ASP A 134 -6.12 1.44 -14.45
C ASP A 134 -6.47 1.32 -15.95
N LYS A 135 -7.29 2.26 -16.46
CA LYS A 135 -7.61 2.30 -17.89
C LYS A 135 -6.38 2.50 -18.76
N LEU A 136 -5.47 3.39 -18.37
CA LEU A 136 -4.21 3.62 -19.09
C LEU A 136 -3.28 2.42 -19.00
N GLU A 137 -3.18 1.79 -17.82
CA GLU A 137 -2.35 0.60 -17.64
C GLU A 137 -2.82 -0.57 -18.51
N LYS A 138 -4.14 -0.81 -18.56
CA LYS A 138 -4.73 -1.82 -19.46
C LYS A 138 -4.40 -1.55 -20.92
N LYS A 139 -4.56 -0.29 -21.37
CA LYS A 139 -4.22 0.12 -22.73
C LYS A 139 -2.73 -0.08 -23.00
N MET A 140 -1.87 0.32 -22.08
CA MET A 140 -0.41 0.16 -22.23
C MET A 140 0.00 -1.32 -22.31
N LYS A 141 -0.60 -2.20 -21.52
CA LYS A 141 -0.33 -3.66 -21.56
C LYS A 141 -0.65 -4.26 -22.93
N ILE A 142 -1.79 -3.84 -23.53
CA ILE A 142 -2.18 -4.30 -24.88
C ILE A 142 -1.20 -3.78 -25.93
N MET A 143 -0.91 -2.46 -25.90
CA MET A 143 -0.07 -1.82 -26.91
C MET A 143 1.40 -2.24 -26.82
N ARG A 144 1.85 -2.76 -25.67
CA ARG A 144 3.23 -3.24 -25.48
C ARG A 144 3.59 -4.37 -26.46
N ALA A 145 2.62 -5.18 -26.89
CA ALA A 145 2.84 -6.23 -27.87
C ALA A 145 3.21 -5.67 -29.28
N TYR A 146 2.95 -4.40 -29.54
CA TYR A 146 3.22 -3.71 -30.81
C TYR A 146 4.41 -2.73 -30.70
N GLU A 147 5.26 -2.91 -29.69
CA GLU A 147 6.42 -2.05 -29.45
C GLU A 147 7.45 -2.24 -30.58
N ILE A 148 7.84 -1.15 -31.28
CA ILE A 148 8.82 -1.18 -32.35
C ILE A 148 10.25 -1.21 -31.76
N ASN A 149 10.52 -0.32 -30.80
CA ASN A 149 11.81 -0.29 -30.10
C ASN A 149 11.65 -0.83 -28.67
N GLN A 150 12.38 -1.85 -28.32
CA GLN A 150 12.33 -2.48 -27.00
C GLN A 150 12.54 -1.44 -25.88
N GLY A 151 11.59 -1.34 -24.96
CA GLY A 151 11.66 -0.47 -23.78
C GLY A 151 10.97 0.89 -23.93
N ASP A 152 10.46 1.28 -25.11
CA ASP A 152 9.75 2.55 -25.30
C ASP A 152 8.51 2.65 -24.42
N PHE A 153 7.73 1.58 -24.29
CA PHE A 153 6.59 1.55 -23.41
C PHE A 153 6.97 1.68 -21.95
N SER A 154 8.06 1.05 -21.51
CA SER A 154 8.55 1.16 -20.14
C SER A 154 8.97 2.60 -19.81
N ARG A 155 9.65 3.28 -20.74
CA ARG A 155 10.03 4.69 -20.62
C ARG A 155 8.81 5.61 -20.57
N THR A 156 7.86 5.38 -21.48
CA THR A 156 6.60 6.15 -21.55
C THR A 156 5.76 5.93 -20.29
N TRP A 157 5.65 4.69 -19.82
CA TRP A 157 4.93 4.38 -18.58
C TRP A 157 5.54 5.06 -17.35
N LYS A 158 6.87 5.14 -17.28
CA LYS A 158 7.58 5.89 -16.22
C LYS A 158 7.22 7.38 -16.26
N LYS A 159 7.18 8.00 -17.47
CA LYS A 159 6.76 9.39 -17.64
C LYS A 159 5.31 9.61 -17.20
N ILE A 160 4.39 8.74 -17.64
CA ILE A 160 2.97 8.79 -17.26
C ILE A 160 2.81 8.71 -15.73
N LYS A 161 3.49 7.77 -15.07
CA LYS A 161 3.47 7.65 -13.61
C LYS A 161 3.92 8.93 -12.90
N ASN A 162 4.95 9.59 -13.42
CA ASN A 162 5.45 10.85 -12.86
C ASN A 162 4.45 12.01 -13.08
N MET A 163 3.71 12.02 -14.20
CA MET A 163 2.64 13.01 -14.42
C MET A 163 1.50 12.83 -13.40
N PHE A 164 1.10 11.58 -13.11
CA PHE A 164 0.09 11.30 -12.09
C PHE A 164 0.52 11.73 -10.69
N ASP A 165 1.82 11.65 -10.37
CA ASP A 165 2.35 12.13 -9.09
C ASP A 165 2.22 13.65 -8.92
N LYS A 166 2.25 14.39 -10.02
CA LYS A 166 2.13 15.85 -10.03
C LYS A 166 0.66 16.34 -10.11
N CYS A 167 -0.31 15.45 -10.34
CA CYS A 167 -1.71 15.83 -10.41
C CYS A 167 -2.27 16.09 -9.00
N ASP A 168 -2.62 17.35 -8.70
CA ASP A 168 -3.23 17.75 -7.43
C ASP A 168 -4.70 18.17 -7.57
N THR A 169 -5.14 18.43 -8.82
CA THR A 169 -6.53 18.79 -9.18
C THR A 169 -6.99 18.02 -10.41
N TYR A 170 -8.30 18.07 -10.69
CA TYR A 170 -8.91 17.57 -11.93
C TYR A 170 -8.49 18.42 -13.13
#